data_79da9e667789a03620a5a7b95252bf01
#
_entry.id   79da9e667789a03620a5a7b95252bf01
#
_cell.length_a   1.000
_cell.length_b   1.000
_cell.length_c   1.000
_cell.angle_alpha   90.00
_cell.angle_beta   90.00
_cell.angle_gamma   90.00
#
_symmetry.space_group_name_H-M   'P 1'
#
loop_
_entity.id
_entity.type
_entity.pdbx_description
1 polymer ?
#
loop_
_entity_poly.entity_id
_entity_poly.type
_entity_poly.pdbx_seq_one_letter_code
_entity_poly.pdbx_strand_id
1 'polypeptide(L)'
;VFVTHDHADHIKAVGHLGEKMNIPVYTTARIHEGINRSYCMTEKLSTSVRYLEKQVPMMLEDFRIESFEVPHDGTDNVGYCIEIDGKVFSFLTDLGEITPTAADYISKANYLILEANYDEEMLKMGPYPQYLKERIMSRTGHMSNSATAEFLAENITEHLRYIWLCHLSKDNNHP
;
A
#
# COMPACT_ATOMS: atom_id res chain seq x y z
N VAL A 1 -13.44 3.20 -4.28
CA VAL A 1 -12.11 2.57 -4.43
C VAL A 1 -11.06 3.51 -3.87
N PHE A 2 -10.13 2.99 -3.05
CA PHE A 2 -8.93 3.70 -2.60
C PHE A 2 -7.73 3.10 -3.31
N VAL A 3 -6.82 3.95 -3.82
CA VAL A 3 -5.64 3.52 -4.58
C VAL A 3 -4.37 3.97 -3.86
N THR A 4 -3.47 3.04 -3.59
CA THR A 4 -2.23 3.28 -2.85
C THR A 4 -1.14 3.93 -3.70
N HIS A 5 -1.02 3.52 -4.99
CA HIS A 5 -0.04 4.02 -5.95
C HIS A 5 -0.39 3.59 -7.38
N ASP A 6 0.39 4.02 -8.35
CA ASP A 6 0.08 3.91 -9.79
C ASP A 6 0.75 2.74 -10.53
N HIS A 7 1.28 1.72 -9.82
CA HIS A 7 1.81 0.53 -10.47
C HIS A 7 0.72 -0.30 -11.15
N ALA A 8 1.09 -0.95 -12.24
CA ALA A 8 0.14 -1.60 -13.15
C ALA A 8 -0.73 -2.69 -12.50
N ASP A 9 -0.19 -3.45 -11.56
CA ASP A 9 -0.89 -4.51 -10.82
C ASP A 9 -1.97 -3.97 -9.87
N HIS A 10 -1.85 -2.72 -9.43
CA HIS A 10 -2.82 -2.05 -8.57
C HIS A 10 -3.92 -1.30 -9.35
N ILE A 11 -3.65 -0.88 -10.58
CA ILE A 11 -4.55 0.05 -11.29
C ILE A 11 -5.27 -0.52 -12.51
N LYS A 12 -4.98 -1.75 -12.96
CA LYS A 12 -5.55 -2.34 -14.19
C LYS A 12 -7.06 -2.24 -14.30
N ALA A 13 -7.78 -2.40 -13.18
CA ALA A 13 -9.25 -2.36 -13.16
C ALA A 13 -9.81 -0.98 -12.80
N VAL A 14 -8.98 -0.04 -12.37
CA VAL A 14 -9.43 1.23 -11.75
C VAL A 14 -10.22 2.09 -12.73
N GLY A 15 -9.80 2.17 -14.00
CA GLY A 15 -10.54 2.89 -15.05
C GLY A 15 -11.94 2.30 -15.29
N HIS A 16 -12.03 0.97 -15.36
CA HIS A 16 -13.32 0.30 -15.51
C HIS A 16 -14.24 0.54 -14.29
N LEU A 17 -13.71 0.36 -13.08
CA LEU A 17 -14.48 0.61 -11.85
C LEU A 17 -14.93 2.07 -11.77
N GLY A 18 -14.03 3.01 -12.07
CA GLY A 18 -14.31 4.44 -12.00
C GLY A 18 -15.32 4.89 -13.06
N GLU A 19 -15.00 4.73 -14.32
CA GLU A 19 -15.72 5.38 -15.43
C GLU A 19 -16.87 4.54 -15.98
N LYS A 20 -16.80 3.19 -15.92
CA LYS A 20 -17.90 2.33 -16.40
C LYS A 20 -18.91 2.00 -15.30
N MET A 21 -18.41 1.77 -14.08
CA MET A 21 -19.27 1.42 -12.94
C MET A 21 -19.66 2.63 -12.09
N ASN A 22 -19.15 3.82 -12.41
CA ASN A 22 -19.37 5.07 -11.67
C ASN A 22 -18.97 4.99 -10.18
N ILE A 23 -17.93 4.23 -9.86
CA ILE A 23 -17.43 4.11 -8.50
C ILE A 23 -16.38 5.20 -8.25
N PRO A 24 -16.54 6.07 -7.24
CA PRO A 24 -15.54 7.08 -6.91
C PRO A 24 -14.16 6.48 -6.59
N VAL A 25 -13.11 7.08 -7.15
CA VAL A 25 -11.72 6.68 -6.98
C VAL A 25 -10.99 7.74 -6.16
N TYR A 26 -10.59 7.37 -4.95
CA TYR A 26 -9.97 8.24 -3.96
C TYR A 26 -8.47 7.98 -3.92
N THR A 27 -7.67 9.01 -4.12
CA THR A 27 -6.22 9.00 -3.92
C THR A 27 -5.65 10.42 -4.03
N THR A 28 -4.32 10.58 -3.92
CA THR A 28 -3.68 11.90 -4.10
C THR A 28 -3.74 12.38 -5.55
N ALA A 29 -3.62 13.69 -5.74
CA ALA A 29 -3.59 14.28 -7.09
C ALA A 29 -2.44 13.69 -7.94
N ARG A 30 -1.27 13.47 -7.33
CA ARG A 30 -0.10 12.89 -8.02
C ARG A 30 -0.33 11.45 -8.46
N ILE A 31 -0.98 10.63 -7.63
CA ILE A 31 -1.33 9.25 -8.00
C ILE A 31 -2.36 9.27 -9.14
N HIS A 32 -3.38 10.14 -9.11
CA HIS A 32 -4.32 10.29 -10.22
C HIS A 32 -3.62 10.66 -11.54
N GLU A 33 -2.64 11.56 -11.49
CA GLU A 33 -1.82 11.87 -12.66
C GLU A 33 -1.04 10.65 -13.16
N GLY A 34 -0.41 9.88 -12.25
CA GLY A 34 0.31 8.65 -12.57
C GLY A 34 -0.61 7.61 -13.21
N ILE A 35 -1.78 7.36 -12.61
CA ILE A 35 -2.81 6.47 -13.16
C ILE A 35 -3.15 6.88 -14.60
N ASN A 36 -3.45 8.16 -14.81
CA ASN A 36 -3.87 8.65 -16.13
C ASN A 36 -2.74 8.68 -17.17
N ARG A 37 -1.47 8.66 -16.76
CA ARG A 37 -0.32 8.49 -17.67
C ARG A 37 -0.01 7.04 -17.98
N SER A 38 -0.44 6.12 -17.13
CA SER A 38 -0.08 4.70 -17.25
C SER A 38 -0.59 4.09 -18.56
N TYR A 39 0.28 3.31 -19.20
CA TYR A 39 -0.03 2.60 -20.46
C TYR A 39 -1.04 1.46 -20.26
N CYS A 40 -1.18 0.95 -19.04
CA CYS A 40 -2.12 -0.14 -18.74
C CYS A 40 -3.57 0.35 -18.57
N MET A 41 -3.79 1.67 -18.56
CA MET A 41 -5.12 2.26 -18.41
C MET A 41 -5.81 2.38 -19.77
N THR A 42 -6.85 1.59 -19.99
CA THR A 42 -7.71 1.67 -21.17
C THR A 42 -8.71 2.82 -21.09
N GLU A 43 -9.21 3.10 -19.88
CA GLU A 43 -10.12 4.20 -19.59
C GLU A 43 -9.47 5.17 -18.63
N LYS A 44 -9.26 6.40 -19.08
CA LYS A 44 -8.68 7.47 -18.23
C LYS A 44 -9.72 7.96 -17.23
N LEU A 45 -9.30 8.16 -15.99
CA LEU A 45 -10.16 8.71 -14.95
C LEU A 45 -10.49 10.17 -15.22
N SER A 46 -11.75 10.54 -15.10
CA SER A 46 -12.27 11.90 -15.31
C SER A 46 -13.39 12.25 -14.33
N THR A 47 -14.50 11.51 -14.37
CA THR A 47 -15.70 11.80 -13.57
C THR A 47 -15.66 11.17 -12.18
N SER A 48 -14.94 10.06 -12.05
CA SER A 48 -14.79 9.30 -10.80
C SER A 48 -13.71 9.84 -9.85
N VAL A 49 -12.88 10.78 -10.28
CA VAL A 49 -11.75 11.31 -9.52
C VAL A 49 -12.20 11.98 -8.20
N ARG A 50 -11.58 11.58 -7.09
CA ARG A 50 -11.73 12.21 -5.77
C ARG A 50 -10.35 12.36 -5.14
N TYR A 51 -10.02 13.57 -4.72
CA TYR A 51 -8.70 13.90 -4.18
C TYR A 51 -8.64 13.70 -2.67
N LEU A 52 -7.52 13.15 -2.22
CA LEU A 52 -7.11 13.09 -0.83
C LEU A 52 -5.83 13.90 -0.62
N GLU A 53 -5.70 14.49 0.55
CA GLU A 53 -4.45 15.05 1.03
C GLU A 53 -3.86 14.15 2.11
N LYS A 54 -2.54 13.90 2.06
CA LYS A 54 -1.86 13.08 3.06
C LYS A 54 -2.00 13.70 4.45
N GLN A 55 -2.28 12.88 5.45
CA GLN A 55 -2.44 13.25 6.85
C GLN A 55 -3.60 14.24 7.11
N VAL A 56 -4.52 14.35 6.14
CA VAL A 56 -5.77 15.11 6.32
C VAL A 56 -6.93 14.11 6.30
N PRO A 57 -7.62 13.92 7.43
CA PRO A 57 -8.71 12.97 7.51
C PRO A 57 -9.92 13.45 6.71
N MET A 58 -10.60 12.50 6.05
CA MET A 58 -11.91 12.71 5.43
C MET A 58 -12.95 11.80 6.07
N MET A 59 -14.20 12.24 6.04
CA MET A 59 -15.34 11.40 6.39
C MET A 59 -16.01 10.90 5.11
N LEU A 60 -16.25 9.59 5.05
CA LEU A 60 -17.07 8.96 4.03
C LEU A 60 -18.11 8.11 4.76
N GLU A 61 -19.34 8.63 4.85
CA GLU A 61 -20.37 8.08 5.75
C GLU A 61 -19.83 8.00 7.18
N ASP A 62 -19.81 6.82 7.80
CA ASP A 62 -19.32 6.60 9.16
C ASP A 62 -17.82 6.28 9.21
N PHE A 63 -17.15 6.23 8.06
CA PHE A 63 -15.71 5.96 7.99
C PHE A 63 -14.90 7.26 8.08
N ARG A 64 -13.95 7.29 9.02
CA ARG A 64 -12.88 8.28 9.03
C ARG A 64 -11.67 7.68 8.31
N ILE A 65 -11.25 8.31 7.23
CA ILE A 65 -10.20 7.79 6.35
C ILE A 65 -9.09 8.82 6.27
N GLU A 66 -7.87 8.36 6.45
CA GLU A 66 -6.67 9.18 6.37
C GLU A 66 -5.60 8.45 5.56
N SER A 67 -5.01 9.11 4.58
CA SER A 67 -3.87 8.61 3.83
C SER A 67 -2.57 9.14 4.41
N PHE A 68 -1.50 8.36 4.38
CA PHE A 68 -0.17 8.76 4.84
C PHE A 68 0.91 8.24 3.91
N GLU A 69 2.06 8.90 3.91
CA GLU A 69 3.16 8.53 3.03
C GLU A 69 3.80 7.20 3.41
N VAL A 70 4.09 6.37 2.40
CA VAL A 70 4.92 5.18 2.51
C VAL A 70 6.03 5.22 1.45
N PRO A 71 7.25 4.73 1.74
CA PRO A 71 8.36 4.78 0.81
C PRO A 71 8.25 3.66 -0.23
N HIS A 72 7.91 4.04 -1.47
CA HIS A 72 7.87 3.14 -2.61
C HIS A 72 8.21 3.90 -3.91
N ASP A 73 8.49 3.20 -5.01
CA ASP A 73 8.99 3.77 -6.25
C ASP A 73 7.89 4.13 -7.28
N GLY A 74 6.65 4.35 -6.85
CA GLY A 74 5.58 4.91 -7.66
C GLY A 74 5.69 6.44 -7.83
N THR A 75 4.80 7.03 -8.62
CA THR A 75 4.73 8.50 -8.82
C THR A 75 4.48 9.23 -7.49
N ASP A 76 3.68 8.64 -6.63
CA ASP A 76 3.41 8.97 -5.24
C ASP A 76 2.83 7.72 -4.56
N ASN A 77 3.01 7.56 -3.23
CA ASN A 77 2.64 6.33 -2.55
C ASN A 77 2.02 6.64 -1.19
N VAL A 78 0.92 5.93 -0.89
CA VAL A 78 0.22 6.11 0.37
C VAL A 78 -0.21 4.77 0.99
N GLY A 79 -0.14 4.71 2.32
CA GLY A 79 -0.93 3.80 3.13
C GLY A 79 -2.26 4.46 3.53
N TYR A 80 -3.16 3.67 4.09
CA TYR A 80 -4.46 4.14 4.57
C TYR A 80 -4.71 3.72 6.00
N CYS A 81 -5.20 4.66 6.80
CA CYS A 81 -5.79 4.41 8.11
C CYS A 81 -7.29 4.64 8.01
N ILE A 82 -8.08 3.63 8.35
CA ILE A 82 -9.54 3.66 8.27
C ILE A 82 -10.11 3.35 9.65
N GLU A 83 -10.90 4.27 10.18
CA GLU A 83 -11.56 4.11 11.48
C GLU A 83 -13.07 4.04 11.28
N ILE A 84 -13.69 3.04 11.92
CA ILE A 84 -15.13 2.86 12.00
C ILE A 84 -15.50 2.12 13.28
N ASP A 85 -16.54 2.55 13.97
CA ASP A 85 -17.04 1.95 15.22
C ASP A 85 -15.95 1.75 16.28
N GLY A 86 -15.03 2.70 16.40
CA GLY A 86 -13.91 2.64 17.34
C GLY A 86 -12.86 1.57 16.99
N LYS A 87 -12.86 1.02 15.77
CA LYS A 87 -11.89 0.09 15.26
C LYS A 87 -11.02 0.76 14.20
N VAL A 88 -9.71 0.56 14.30
CA VAL A 88 -8.72 1.15 13.40
C VAL A 88 -8.11 0.05 12.52
N PHE A 89 -8.19 0.26 11.22
CA PHE A 89 -7.57 -0.58 10.18
C PHE A 89 -6.43 0.20 9.55
N SER A 90 -5.21 -0.35 9.53
CA SER A 90 -4.07 0.24 8.85
C SER A 90 -3.63 -0.65 7.70
N PHE A 91 -3.51 -0.05 6.51
CA PHE A 91 -3.15 -0.71 5.26
C PHE A 91 -1.81 -0.16 4.76
N LEU A 92 -0.79 -1.02 4.77
CA LEU A 92 0.56 -0.71 4.30
C LEU A 92 1.02 -1.84 3.37
N THR A 93 0.85 -1.64 2.09
CA THR A 93 1.38 -2.50 1.04
C THR A 93 2.38 -1.70 0.20
N ASP A 94 3.32 -2.38 -0.39
CA ASP A 94 4.34 -1.76 -1.25
C ASP A 94 5.13 -0.66 -0.53
N LEU A 95 5.99 -1.10 0.37
CA LEU A 95 6.91 -0.22 1.08
C LEU A 95 8.25 -0.92 1.31
N GLY A 96 9.35 -0.20 1.13
CA GLY A 96 10.69 -0.77 1.31
C GLY A 96 11.21 -0.68 2.75
N GLU A 97 10.60 0.18 3.57
CA GLU A 97 10.92 0.33 4.99
C GLU A 97 9.75 0.92 5.77
N ILE A 98 9.69 0.67 7.07
CA ILE A 98 8.71 1.30 7.95
C ILE A 98 9.30 2.61 8.48
N THR A 99 8.75 3.72 8.00
CA THR A 99 9.12 5.06 8.48
C THR A 99 8.51 5.35 9.86
N PRO A 100 8.99 6.35 10.60
CA PRO A 100 8.35 6.79 11.85
C PRO A 100 6.87 7.12 11.68
N THR A 101 6.48 7.73 10.55
CA THR A 101 5.07 8.00 10.22
C THR A 101 4.28 6.70 10.06
N ALA A 102 4.79 5.74 9.28
CA ALA A 102 4.15 4.43 9.11
C ALA A 102 4.01 3.69 10.45
N ALA A 103 5.06 3.71 11.28
CA ALA A 103 5.05 3.10 12.62
C ALA A 103 3.97 3.70 13.53
N ASP A 104 3.75 5.02 13.49
CA ASP A 104 2.68 5.69 14.24
C ASP A 104 1.28 5.20 13.83
N TYR A 105 1.01 5.01 12.53
CA TYR A 105 -0.26 4.45 12.06
C TYR A 105 -0.40 2.95 12.36
N ILE A 106 0.69 2.19 12.34
CA ILE A 106 0.68 0.77 12.74
C ILE A 106 0.36 0.66 14.24
N SER A 107 0.95 1.52 15.07
CA SER A 107 0.75 1.48 16.52
C SER A 107 -0.70 1.72 16.96
N LYS A 108 -1.50 2.39 16.15
CA LYS A 108 -2.93 2.67 16.39
C LYS A 108 -3.86 1.53 15.94
N ALA A 109 -3.35 0.59 15.13
CA ALA A 109 -4.17 -0.40 14.46
C ALA A 109 -4.74 -1.47 15.40
N ASN A 110 -6.03 -1.76 15.25
CA ASN A 110 -6.63 -3.00 15.74
C ASN A 110 -6.50 -4.12 14.70
N TYR A 111 -6.48 -3.74 13.43
CA TYR A 111 -6.40 -4.60 12.28
C TYR A 111 -5.32 -4.06 11.33
N LEU A 112 -4.29 -4.85 11.13
CA LEU A 112 -3.13 -4.44 10.32
C LEU A 112 -3.02 -5.29 9.07
N ILE A 113 -2.94 -4.63 7.92
CA ILE A 113 -2.59 -5.23 6.65
C ILE A 113 -1.20 -4.69 6.31
N LEU A 114 -0.18 -5.56 6.36
CA LEU A 114 1.22 -5.18 6.21
C LEU A 114 1.93 -6.06 5.20
N GLU A 115 2.79 -5.47 4.40
CA GLU A 115 3.59 -6.19 3.44
C GLU A 115 4.57 -7.17 4.10
N ALA A 116 4.71 -8.37 3.48
CA ALA A 116 5.79 -9.31 3.69
C ALA A 116 6.12 -9.94 2.33
N ASN A 117 6.85 -9.19 1.50
CA ASN A 117 6.95 -9.49 0.07
C ASN A 117 7.84 -10.68 -0.24
N TYR A 118 9.03 -10.76 0.34
CA TYR A 118 10.00 -11.75 -0.07
C TYR A 118 10.77 -12.39 1.09
N ASP A 119 11.16 -13.64 0.88
CA ASP A 119 12.21 -14.31 1.62
C ASP A 119 13.57 -13.91 1.04
N GLU A 120 14.51 -13.52 1.89
CA GLU A 120 15.80 -12.98 1.46
C GLU A 120 16.68 -14.01 0.73
N GLU A 121 16.65 -15.27 1.16
CA GLU A 121 17.43 -16.32 0.51
C GLU A 121 16.81 -16.72 -0.82
N MET A 122 15.48 -16.84 -0.88
CA MET A 122 14.78 -17.11 -2.13
C MET A 122 15.05 -16.01 -3.16
N LEU A 123 14.99 -14.73 -2.75
CA LEU A 123 15.29 -13.62 -3.63
C LEU A 123 16.76 -13.66 -4.11
N LYS A 124 17.72 -13.87 -3.21
CA LYS A 124 19.14 -13.94 -3.54
C LYS A 124 19.44 -15.08 -4.51
N MET A 125 18.87 -16.26 -4.27
CA MET A 125 19.09 -17.47 -5.09
C MET A 125 18.22 -17.54 -6.34
N GLY A 126 17.14 -16.76 -6.37
CA GLY A 126 16.14 -16.77 -7.43
C GLY A 126 16.65 -16.26 -8.78
N PRO A 127 15.86 -16.46 -9.86
CA PRO A 127 16.29 -16.19 -11.24
C PRO A 127 16.28 -14.71 -11.63
N TYR A 128 15.86 -13.82 -10.76
CA TYR A 128 15.78 -12.39 -11.08
C TYR A 128 17.16 -11.79 -11.34
N PRO A 129 17.27 -10.89 -12.32
CA PRO A 129 18.54 -10.20 -12.59
C PRO A 129 18.94 -9.31 -11.41
N GLN A 130 20.23 -9.09 -11.24
CA GLN A 130 20.80 -8.41 -10.08
C GLN A 130 20.18 -7.03 -9.83
N TYR A 131 19.98 -6.22 -10.88
CA TYR A 131 19.37 -4.88 -10.75
C TYR A 131 17.95 -4.92 -10.18
N LEU A 132 17.18 -5.99 -10.49
CA LEU A 132 15.82 -6.15 -9.98
C LEU A 132 15.84 -6.58 -8.50
N LYS A 133 16.75 -7.46 -8.11
CA LYS A 133 16.97 -7.83 -6.71
C LYS A 133 17.34 -6.60 -5.87
N GLU A 134 18.25 -5.77 -6.34
CA GLU A 134 18.66 -4.53 -5.67
C GLU A 134 17.50 -3.54 -5.55
N ARG A 135 16.68 -3.39 -6.61
CA ARG A 135 15.46 -2.57 -6.55
C ARG A 135 14.48 -3.09 -5.50
N ILE A 136 14.21 -4.40 -5.48
CA ILE A 136 13.30 -5.02 -4.51
C ILE A 136 13.78 -4.79 -3.07
N MET A 137 15.08 -4.97 -2.81
CA MET A 137 15.69 -4.80 -1.48
C MET A 137 15.94 -3.34 -1.09
N SER A 138 15.65 -2.36 -1.95
CA SER A 138 15.91 -0.96 -1.66
C SER A 138 14.91 -0.38 -0.66
N ARG A 139 15.24 0.78 -0.07
CA ARG A 139 14.34 1.51 0.85
C ARG A 139 13.00 1.94 0.22
N THR A 140 12.94 1.97 -1.10
CA THR A 140 11.72 2.24 -1.88
C THR A 140 11.25 1.00 -2.64
N GLY A 141 11.77 -0.17 -2.34
CA GLY A 141 11.35 -1.45 -2.89
C GLY A 141 10.24 -2.08 -2.05
N HIS A 142 10.55 -3.23 -1.44
CA HIS A 142 9.60 -4.03 -0.68
C HIS A 142 10.18 -4.52 0.64
N MET A 143 9.33 -4.84 1.61
CA MET A 143 9.71 -5.42 2.90
C MET A 143 10.02 -6.91 2.75
N SER A 144 11.14 -7.36 3.34
CA SER A 144 11.38 -8.80 3.52
C SER A 144 10.53 -9.37 4.64
N ASN A 145 10.32 -10.70 4.61
CA ASN A 145 9.63 -11.41 5.69
C ASN A 145 10.31 -11.20 7.05
N SER A 146 11.64 -11.22 7.07
CA SER A 146 12.43 -11.01 8.30
C SER A 146 12.28 -9.58 8.83
N ALA A 147 12.40 -8.56 7.98
CA ALA A 147 12.21 -7.17 8.39
C ALA A 147 10.80 -6.89 8.94
N THR A 148 9.77 -7.45 8.29
CA THR A 148 8.39 -7.36 8.78
C THR A 148 8.22 -8.05 10.12
N ALA A 149 8.78 -9.27 10.28
CA ALA A 149 8.69 -10.03 11.53
C ALA A 149 9.44 -9.35 12.68
N GLU A 150 10.66 -8.83 12.44
CA GLU A 150 11.44 -8.09 13.42
C GLU A 150 10.70 -6.84 13.89
N PHE A 151 10.19 -6.04 12.96
CA PHE A 151 9.41 -4.86 13.32
C PHE A 151 8.19 -5.23 14.18
N LEU A 152 7.43 -6.24 13.78
CA LEU A 152 6.26 -6.67 14.53
C LEU A 152 6.63 -7.19 15.93
N ALA A 153 7.71 -7.96 16.06
CA ALA A 153 8.16 -8.48 17.36
C ALA A 153 8.47 -7.38 18.39
N GLU A 154 8.93 -6.21 17.93
CA GLU A 154 9.28 -5.08 18.77
C GLU A 154 8.11 -4.10 19.00
N ASN A 155 7.13 -4.06 18.09
CA ASN A 155 6.13 -2.99 18.02
C ASN A 155 4.66 -3.46 18.13
N ILE A 156 4.40 -4.74 18.42
CA ILE A 156 3.04 -5.23 18.68
C ILE A 156 2.46 -4.55 19.91
N THR A 157 1.25 -4.01 19.75
CA THR A 157 0.50 -3.39 20.85
C THR A 157 -0.60 -4.33 21.38
N GLU A 158 -1.02 -4.15 22.61
CA GLU A 158 -2.05 -4.98 23.24
C GLU A 158 -3.44 -4.88 22.59
N HIS A 159 -3.70 -3.80 21.85
CA HIS A 159 -4.97 -3.61 21.15
C HIS A 159 -4.98 -4.12 19.72
N LEU A 160 -3.84 -4.54 19.17
CA LEU A 160 -3.76 -5.21 17.88
C LEU A 160 -4.43 -6.60 17.95
N ARG A 161 -5.38 -6.86 17.07
CA ARG A 161 -6.20 -8.08 17.07
C ARG A 161 -5.80 -9.05 15.97
N TYR A 162 -5.58 -8.52 14.75
CA TYR A 162 -5.28 -9.32 13.57
C TYR A 162 -4.24 -8.62 12.71
N ILE A 163 -3.37 -9.44 12.13
CA ILE A 163 -2.40 -9.04 11.11
C ILE A 163 -2.64 -9.90 9.89
N TRP A 164 -2.80 -9.26 8.74
CA TRP A 164 -2.77 -9.91 7.44
C TRP A 164 -1.47 -9.53 6.74
N LEU A 165 -0.63 -10.52 6.50
CA LEU A 165 0.55 -10.33 5.65
C LEU A 165 0.09 -10.32 4.20
N CYS A 166 0.49 -9.32 3.45
CA CYS A 166 0.03 -9.09 2.09
C CYS A 166 1.19 -8.90 1.12
N HIS A 167 0.85 -8.78 -0.17
CA HIS A 167 1.78 -8.53 -1.28
C HIS A 167 2.94 -9.55 -1.34
N LEU A 168 2.65 -10.82 -1.09
CA LEU A 168 3.63 -11.89 -1.13
C LEU A 168 4.09 -12.15 -2.57
N SER A 169 5.39 -12.11 -2.81
CA SER A 169 5.99 -12.42 -4.11
C SER A 169 5.70 -13.86 -4.50
N LYS A 170 5.20 -14.07 -5.71
CA LYS A 170 4.95 -15.40 -6.25
C LYS A 170 6.23 -16.25 -6.39
N ASP A 171 7.34 -15.58 -6.74
CA ASP A 171 8.58 -16.26 -7.12
C ASP A 171 9.63 -16.27 -5.99
N ASN A 172 9.49 -15.36 -5.02
CA ASN A 172 10.50 -15.15 -3.97
C ASN A 172 9.90 -15.21 -2.55
N ASN A 173 8.74 -15.84 -2.39
CA ASN A 173 8.12 -16.06 -1.11
C ASN A 173 7.44 -17.44 -1.06
N HIS A 174 7.25 -17.94 0.14
CA HIS A 174 6.49 -19.18 0.38
C HIS A 174 5.57 -18.94 1.59
N PRO A 175 4.24 -19.03 1.41
CA PRO A 175 3.28 -18.87 2.51
C PRO A 175 3.36 -20.00 3.51
#